data_ca7727590539e81e479e3895f7c7bbca
#
_entry.id   ca7727590539e81e479e3895f7c7bbca
#
_cell.length_a   1.000
_cell.length_b   1.000
_cell.length_c   1.000
_cell.angle_alpha   90.00
_cell.angle_beta   90.00
_cell.angle_gamma   90.00
#
_symmetry.space_group_name_H-M   'P 1'
#
loop_
_entity.id
_entity.type
_entity.pdbx_description
1 polymer ?
#
loop_
_entity_poly.entity_id
_entity_poly.type
_entity_poly.pdbx_seq_one_letter_code
_entity_poly.pdbx_strand_id
1 'polypeptide(L)'
;TRVAFHHVHKSFVVNQQPVKVIHDFNLEIKEGEFIAIVGSSGCGKSTLLRLLAGLDQDFDGRILIDGADVSGIGGDRAVVFQEHRLFPWLTVEQNIELGLLNEALTARDKDILVQKAIELIGLNGFEKAYPHQLSGGMSQRVAIARSLVVQPRIFLLDEPFGALDALTRHQMQNELLRIQSQQKMTTVFITHDVEEAVTLADRVVILKPKPGRVEQIIPVNLPRPRNRSSFELHQLKEQIFRILTEDKIG
;
A
#
# COMPACT_ATOMS: atom_id res chain seq x y z
N THR A 1 -8.43 -10.97 -8.94
CA THR A 1 -7.07 -10.54 -9.36
C THR A 1 -6.05 -11.35 -8.61
N ARG A 2 -5.16 -12.00 -9.31
CA ARG A 2 -4.02 -12.71 -8.76
C ARG A 2 -2.76 -11.96 -9.17
N VAL A 3 -1.91 -11.64 -8.20
CA VAL A 3 -0.58 -11.08 -8.45
C VAL A 3 0.45 -12.17 -8.20
N ALA A 4 1.42 -12.32 -9.10
CA ALA A 4 2.51 -13.26 -8.93
C ALA A 4 3.86 -12.62 -9.27
N PHE A 5 4.82 -12.82 -8.39
CA PHE A 5 6.23 -12.50 -8.60
C PHE A 5 6.99 -13.79 -8.78
N HIS A 6 7.72 -13.93 -9.88
CA HIS A 6 8.51 -15.11 -10.21
C HIS A 6 9.97 -14.72 -10.44
N HIS A 7 10.84 -15.14 -9.53
CA HIS A 7 12.28 -14.94 -9.57
C HIS A 7 12.67 -13.49 -9.87
N VAL A 8 12.02 -12.54 -9.17
CA VAL A 8 12.25 -11.12 -9.41
C VAL A 8 13.56 -10.67 -8.78
N HIS A 9 14.41 -10.04 -9.62
CA HIS A 9 15.68 -9.44 -9.22
C HIS A 9 15.70 -7.98 -9.65
N LYS A 10 16.23 -7.10 -8.79
CA LYS A 10 16.44 -5.69 -9.11
C LYS A 10 17.77 -5.21 -8.58
N SER A 11 18.52 -4.54 -9.44
CA SER A 11 19.76 -3.86 -9.08
C SER A 11 19.69 -2.39 -9.51
N PHE A 12 20.38 -1.53 -8.79
CA PHE A 12 20.61 -0.13 -9.20
C PHE A 12 22.11 0.10 -9.36
N VAL A 13 22.47 1.00 -10.24
CA VAL A 13 23.87 1.43 -10.38
C VAL A 13 24.12 2.61 -9.45
N VAL A 14 25.00 2.42 -8.47
CA VAL A 14 25.44 3.44 -7.53
C VAL A 14 26.94 3.58 -7.64
N ASN A 15 27.46 4.78 -7.95
CA ASN A 15 28.89 5.01 -8.16
C ASN A 15 29.54 4.02 -9.14
N GLN A 16 28.87 3.76 -10.27
CA GLN A 16 29.28 2.81 -11.33
C GLN A 16 29.36 1.33 -10.89
N GLN A 17 28.82 0.99 -9.72
CA GLN A 17 28.77 -0.39 -9.24
C GLN A 17 27.31 -0.86 -9.12
N PRO A 18 26.98 -2.08 -9.54
CA PRO A 18 25.66 -2.66 -9.38
C PRO A 18 25.41 -2.98 -7.90
N VAL A 19 24.35 -2.40 -7.33
CA VAL A 19 23.89 -2.70 -5.98
C VAL A 19 22.60 -3.52 -6.10
N LYS A 20 22.63 -4.77 -5.67
CA LYS A 20 21.45 -5.64 -5.64
C LYS A 20 20.51 -5.18 -4.54
N VAL A 21 19.28 -4.81 -4.92
CA VAL A 21 18.23 -4.36 -3.98
C VAL A 21 17.21 -5.46 -3.73
N ILE A 22 16.82 -6.22 -4.76
CA ILE A 22 15.93 -7.37 -4.65
C ILE A 22 16.64 -8.59 -5.25
N HIS A 23 16.51 -9.74 -4.59
CA HIS A 23 17.10 -10.99 -5.05
C HIS A 23 16.11 -12.14 -4.86
N ASP A 24 15.80 -12.80 -5.97
CA ASP A 24 14.95 -13.99 -6.05
C ASP A 24 13.63 -13.85 -5.26
N PHE A 25 12.95 -12.73 -5.48
CA PHE A 25 11.67 -12.49 -4.82
C PHE A 25 10.56 -13.28 -5.50
N ASN A 26 9.94 -14.17 -4.73
CA ASN A 26 8.84 -15.02 -5.16
C ASN A 26 7.66 -14.82 -4.21
N LEU A 27 6.47 -14.49 -4.77
CA LEU A 27 5.25 -14.30 -4.00
C LEU A 27 4.02 -14.46 -4.90
N GLU A 28 3.03 -15.20 -4.44
CA GLU A 28 1.71 -15.23 -5.03
C GLU A 28 0.68 -14.60 -4.11
N ILE A 29 -0.16 -13.71 -4.64
CA ILE A 29 -1.22 -13.01 -3.93
C ILE A 29 -2.56 -13.37 -4.58
N LYS A 30 -3.50 -13.82 -3.77
CA LYS A 30 -4.84 -14.21 -4.23
C LYS A 30 -5.72 -12.97 -4.44
N GLU A 31 -6.78 -13.15 -5.23
CA GLU A 31 -7.81 -12.13 -5.38
C GLU A 31 -8.45 -11.78 -4.04
N GLY A 32 -8.60 -10.48 -3.78
CA GLY A 32 -9.18 -9.97 -2.54
C GLY A 32 -8.33 -10.15 -1.29
N GLU A 33 -7.09 -10.64 -1.43
CA GLU A 33 -6.19 -10.83 -0.30
C GLU A 33 -5.55 -9.50 0.13
N PHE A 34 -5.39 -9.31 1.43
CA PHE A 34 -4.64 -8.21 2.02
C PHE A 34 -3.27 -8.73 2.46
N ILE A 35 -2.21 -8.34 1.76
CA ILE A 35 -0.82 -8.70 2.10
C ILE A 35 -0.12 -7.50 2.70
N ALA A 36 0.55 -7.70 3.85
CA ALA A 36 1.50 -6.74 4.38
C ALA A 36 2.94 -7.19 4.10
N ILE A 37 3.79 -6.27 3.65
CA ILE A 37 5.22 -6.48 3.49
C ILE A 37 5.94 -5.65 4.54
N VAL A 38 6.65 -6.33 5.44
CA VAL A 38 7.41 -5.70 6.52
C VAL A 38 8.90 -5.98 6.37
N GLY A 39 9.73 -5.10 6.90
CA GLY A 39 11.18 -5.24 6.87
C GLY A 39 11.87 -3.94 7.22
N SER A 40 13.16 -3.99 7.50
CA SER A 40 13.96 -2.82 7.83
C SER A 40 14.00 -1.79 6.68
N SER A 41 14.36 -0.54 7.01
CA SER A 41 14.54 0.50 5.98
C SER A 41 15.59 0.05 4.94
N GLY A 42 15.32 0.31 3.67
CA GLY A 42 16.22 -0.01 2.58
C GLY A 42 16.22 -1.49 2.16
N CYS A 43 15.33 -2.36 2.66
CA CYS A 43 15.24 -3.75 2.21
C CYS A 43 14.49 -3.96 0.88
N GLY A 44 14.10 -2.89 0.18
CA GLY A 44 13.51 -2.97 -1.15
C GLY A 44 11.98 -2.99 -1.21
N LYS A 45 11.26 -2.75 -0.11
CA LYS A 45 9.78 -2.75 -0.07
C LYS A 45 9.16 -1.80 -1.10
N SER A 46 9.53 -0.54 -1.05
CA SER A 46 9.02 0.47 -2.01
C SER A 46 9.46 0.17 -3.44
N THR A 47 10.61 -0.49 -3.64
CA THR A 47 11.05 -0.96 -4.95
C THR A 47 10.07 -2.01 -5.49
N LEU A 48 9.73 -3.03 -4.70
CA LEU A 48 8.74 -4.06 -5.10
C LEU A 48 7.40 -3.44 -5.48
N LEU A 49 6.94 -2.47 -4.70
CA LEU A 49 5.70 -1.76 -4.98
C LEU A 49 5.78 -1.00 -6.31
N ARG A 50 6.89 -0.32 -6.59
CA ARG A 50 7.11 0.41 -7.86
C ARG A 50 7.17 -0.53 -9.06
N LEU A 51 7.78 -1.72 -8.92
CA LEU A 51 7.79 -2.75 -9.95
C LEU A 51 6.36 -3.24 -10.24
N LEU A 52 5.59 -3.59 -9.21
CA LEU A 52 4.20 -4.03 -9.36
C LEU A 52 3.30 -2.93 -9.93
N ALA A 53 3.53 -1.67 -9.57
CA ALA A 53 2.82 -0.53 -10.13
C ALA A 53 3.13 -0.30 -11.61
N GLY A 54 4.20 -0.91 -12.15
CA GLY A 54 4.69 -0.68 -13.52
C GLY A 54 5.42 0.65 -13.69
N LEU A 55 5.86 1.28 -12.59
CA LEU A 55 6.62 2.54 -12.59
C LEU A 55 8.11 2.33 -12.87
N ASP A 56 8.59 1.12 -12.68
CA ASP A 56 9.95 0.69 -13.01
C ASP A 56 9.84 -0.66 -13.71
N GLN A 57 10.45 -0.79 -14.89
CA GLN A 57 10.38 -1.98 -15.75
C GLN A 57 11.76 -2.64 -15.93
N ASP A 58 12.79 -2.04 -15.35
CA ASP A 58 14.16 -2.56 -15.40
C ASP A 58 14.38 -3.56 -14.26
N PHE A 59 14.03 -4.82 -14.49
CA PHE A 59 14.21 -5.94 -13.55
C PHE A 59 14.28 -7.27 -14.30
N ASP A 60 14.89 -8.27 -13.69
CA ASP A 60 14.87 -9.65 -14.16
C ASP A 60 13.75 -10.43 -13.47
N GLY A 61 13.28 -11.50 -14.11
CA GLY A 61 12.14 -12.30 -13.64
C GLY A 61 10.83 -11.84 -14.25
N ARG A 62 9.70 -12.17 -13.60
CA ARG A 62 8.36 -11.83 -14.09
C ARG A 62 7.45 -11.35 -12.97
N ILE A 63 6.65 -10.35 -13.26
CA ILE A 63 5.55 -9.91 -12.40
C ILE A 63 4.26 -10.02 -13.22
N LEU A 64 3.32 -10.81 -12.74
CA LEU A 64 2.07 -11.10 -13.42
C LEU A 64 0.88 -10.54 -12.67
N ILE A 65 -0.09 -10.00 -13.40
CA ILE A 65 -1.43 -9.66 -12.90
C ILE A 65 -2.42 -10.42 -13.77
N ASP A 66 -3.23 -11.29 -13.16
CA ASP A 66 -4.18 -12.18 -13.84
C ASP A 66 -3.53 -13.00 -14.98
N GLY A 67 -2.27 -13.40 -14.80
CA GLY A 67 -1.49 -14.17 -15.77
C GLY A 67 -0.85 -13.36 -16.88
N ALA A 68 -1.08 -12.06 -16.97
CA ALA A 68 -0.43 -11.15 -17.92
C ALA A 68 0.76 -10.43 -17.29
N ASP A 69 1.86 -10.27 -18.05
CA ASP A 69 3.02 -9.54 -17.57
C ASP A 69 2.70 -8.06 -17.33
N VAL A 70 3.25 -7.52 -16.23
CA VAL A 70 3.18 -6.08 -15.95
C VAL A 70 4.07 -5.33 -16.94
N SER A 71 3.45 -4.56 -17.85
CA SER A 71 4.13 -3.85 -18.94
C SER A 71 4.00 -2.32 -18.82
N GLY A 72 3.89 -1.78 -17.62
CA GLY A 72 3.76 -0.36 -17.35
C GLY A 72 2.60 -0.03 -16.43
N ILE A 73 2.26 1.26 -16.36
CA ILE A 73 1.18 1.75 -15.51
C ILE A 73 -0.16 1.24 -16.05
N GLY A 74 -0.96 0.60 -15.18
CA GLY A 74 -2.29 0.08 -15.52
C GLY A 74 -3.40 0.81 -14.78
N GLY A 75 -4.59 0.92 -15.39
CA GLY A 75 -5.78 1.47 -14.76
C GLY A 75 -6.45 0.55 -13.74
N ASP A 76 -5.99 -0.70 -13.65
CA ASP A 76 -6.47 -1.74 -12.74
C ASP A 76 -5.91 -1.58 -11.31
N ARG A 77 -4.91 -0.71 -11.11
CA ARG A 77 -4.19 -0.53 -9.86
C ARG A 77 -4.01 0.94 -9.51
N ALA A 78 -4.10 1.23 -8.21
CA ALA A 78 -3.82 2.55 -7.67
C ALA A 78 -2.73 2.48 -6.60
N VAL A 79 -1.95 3.56 -6.48
CA VAL A 79 -0.80 3.66 -5.58
C VAL A 79 -0.95 4.85 -4.66
N VAL A 80 -0.75 4.62 -3.37
CA VAL A 80 -0.53 5.66 -2.37
C VAL A 80 0.92 5.59 -1.92
N PHE A 81 1.66 6.65 -2.16
CA PHE A 81 3.05 6.77 -1.73
C PHE A 81 3.16 7.30 -0.30
N GLN A 82 4.29 7.08 0.34
CA GLN A 82 4.63 7.63 1.65
C GLN A 82 4.50 9.16 1.67
N GLU A 83 4.96 9.83 0.60
CA GLU A 83 4.69 11.25 0.37
C GLU A 83 3.32 11.39 -0.31
N HIS A 84 2.47 12.25 0.22
CA HIS A 84 1.08 12.42 -0.27
C HIS A 84 0.98 12.96 -1.70
N ARG A 85 2.02 13.68 -2.23
CA ARG A 85 2.14 14.14 -3.62
C ARG A 85 0.85 14.76 -4.19
N LEU A 86 0.25 15.67 -3.41
CA LEU A 86 -0.88 16.44 -3.90
C LEU A 86 -0.41 17.54 -4.85
N PHE A 87 -1.25 17.88 -5.82
CA PHE A 87 -1.00 19.02 -6.69
C PHE A 87 -1.30 20.32 -5.92
N PRO A 88 -0.30 21.17 -5.66
CA PRO A 88 -0.45 22.30 -4.74
C PRO A 88 -1.37 23.40 -5.26
N TRP A 89 -1.64 23.45 -6.56
CA TRP A 89 -2.55 24.38 -7.22
C TRP A 89 -3.99 23.88 -7.37
N LEU A 90 -4.28 22.66 -6.95
CA LEU A 90 -5.62 22.07 -6.94
C LEU A 90 -6.17 22.01 -5.53
N THR A 91 -7.49 22.18 -5.40
CA THR A 91 -8.20 21.99 -4.15
C THR A 91 -8.30 20.52 -3.75
N VAL A 92 -8.81 20.21 -2.56
CA VAL A 92 -9.06 18.85 -2.08
C VAL A 92 -9.92 18.08 -3.07
N GLU A 93 -11.10 18.63 -3.42
CA GLU A 93 -12.01 17.97 -4.37
C GLU A 93 -11.36 17.75 -5.73
N GLN A 94 -10.63 18.74 -6.26
CA GLN A 94 -9.94 18.63 -7.53
C GLN A 94 -8.80 17.61 -7.51
N ASN A 95 -8.05 17.52 -6.40
CA ASN A 95 -7.04 16.48 -6.21
C ASN A 95 -7.65 15.08 -6.24
N ILE A 96 -8.82 14.89 -5.60
CA ILE A 96 -9.53 13.60 -5.60
C ILE A 96 -10.09 13.30 -6.99
N GLU A 97 -10.68 14.29 -7.65
CA GLU A 97 -11.26 14.15 -8.99
C GLU A 97 -10.24 13.69 -10.05
N LEU A 98 -8.95 14.03 -9.88
CA LEU A 98 -7.88 13.54 -10.75
C LEU A 98 -7.85 12.01 -10.84
N GLY A 99 -8.23 11.30 -9.79
CA GLY A 99 -8.36 9.84 -9.83
C GLY A 99 -9.37 9.37 -10.89
N LEU A 100 -10.37 10.18 -11.21
CA LEU A 100 -11.43 9.89 -12.18
C LEU A 100 -11.17 10.47 -13.57
N LEU A 101 -9.96 10.96 -13.84
CA LEU A 101 -9.67 11.69 -15.10
C LEU A 101 -9.91 10.83 -16.35
N ASN A 102 -9.55 9.55 -16.27
CA ASN A 102 -9.67 8.60 -17.39
C ASN A 102 -10.98 7.79 -17.37
N GLU A 103 -11.86 8.05 -16.40
CA GLU A 103 -13.11 7.34 -16.30
C GLU A 103 -14.19 7.98 -17.19
N ALA A 104 -14.90 7.15 -17.95
CA ALA A 104 -16.00 7.56 -18.82
C ALA A 104 -17.28 7.84 -18.00
N LEU A 105 -17.21 8.81 -17.09
CA LEU A 105 -18.29 9.22 -16.19
C LEU A 105 -18.81 10.61 -16.54
N THR A 106 -20.10 10.86 -16.27
CA THR A 106 -20.65 12.21 -16.36
C THR A 106 -20.06 13.11 -15.27
N ALA A 107 -20.07 14.44 -15.47
CA ALA A 107 -19.62 15.39 -14.44
C ALA A 107 -20.37 15.20 -13.12
N ARG A 108 -21.69 14.92 -13.19
CA ARG A 108 -22.53 14.66 -12.02
C ARG A 108 -22.10 13.38 -11.27
N ASP A 109 -21.78 12.31 -11.99
CA ASP A 109 -21.33 11.06 -11.36
C ASP A 109 -19.96 11.23 -10.71
N LYS A 110 -19.05 11.97 -11.36
CA LYS A 110 -17.74 12.32 -10.77
C LYS A 110 -17.90 13.11 -9.47
N ASP A 111 -18.75 14.13 -9.48
CA ASP A 111 -19.03 14.94 -8.29
C ASP A 111 -19.58 14.09 -7.13
N ILE A 112 -20.53 13.19 -7.40
CA ILE A 112 -21.05 12.26 -6.38
C ILE A 112 -19.94 11.38 -5.78
N LEU A 113 -19.04 10.84 -6.62
CA LEU A 113 -17.95 9.99 -6.16
C LEU A 113 -16.92 10.78 -5.34
N VAL A 114 -16.60 12.00 -5.77
CA VAL A 114 -15.69 12.90 -5.05
C VAL A 114 -16.24 13.26 -3.68
N GLN A 115 -17.52 13.63 -3.60
CA GLN A 115 -18.16 13.96 -2.32
C GLN A 115 -18.18 12.77 -1.35
N LYS A 116 -18.51 11.58 -1.83
CA LYS A 116 -18.41 10.34 -1.02
C LYS A 116 -16.99 10.08 -0.53
N ALA A 117 -15.99 10.34 -1.38
CA ALA A 117 -14.59 10.16 -1.00
C ALA A 117 -14.15 11.18 0.07
N ILE A 118 -14.63 12.44 0.00
CA ILE A 118 -14.37 13.47 0.99
C ILE A 118 -15.03 13.12 2.35
N GLU A 119 -16.29 12.66 2.31
CA GLU A 119 -16.99 12.17 3.49
C GLU A 119 -16.24 10.98 4.14
N LEU A 120 -15.80 10.01 3.32
CA LEU A 120 -15.05 8.83 3.74
C LEU A 120 -13.82 9.19 4.58
N ILE A 121 -13.08 10.22 4.13
CA ILE A 121 -11.85 10.65 4.80
C ILE A 121 -12.09 11.71 5.88
N GLY A 122 -13.34 12.07 6.16
CA GLY A 122 -13.74 13.02 7.21
C GLY A 122 -13.20 14.44 6.97
N LEU A 123 -13.23 14.91 5.72
CA LEU A 123 -12.78 16.26 5.34
C LEU A 123 -13.92 17.13 4.80
N ASN A 124 -15.16 16.87 5.26
CA ASN A 124 -16.30 17.76 4.97
C ASN A 124 -16.01 19.18 5.44
N GLY A 125 -16.26 20.17 4.58
CA GLY A 125 -15.95 21.58 4.83
C GLY A 125 -14.54 22.00 4.35
N PHE A 126 -13.72 21.06 3.88
CA PHE A 126 -12.39 21.33 3.32
C PHE A 126 -12.31 21.11 1.80
N GLU A 127 -13.44 20.96 1.12
CA GLU A 127 -13.54 20.65 -0.32
C GLU A 127 -12.73 21.62 -1.16
N LYS A 128 -12.81 22.90 -0.83
CA LYS A 128 -12.15 24.02 -1.54
C LYS A 128 -10.78 24.40 -0.98
N ALA A 129 -10.31 23.71 0.09
CA ALA A 129 -9.00 23.98 0.64
C ALA A 129 -7.88 23.50 -0.29
N TYR A 130 -6.77 24.23 -0.30
CA TYR A 130 -5.53 23.86 -1.03
C TYR A 130 -4.59 23.06 -0.11
N PRO A 131 -3.66 22.26 -0.66
CA PRO A 131 -2.73 21.44 0.13
C PRO A 131 -1.95 22.20 1.21
N HIS A 132 -1.56 23.45 0.95
CA HIS A 132 -0.84 24.29 1.92
C HIS A 132 -1.70 24.71 3.14
N GLN A 133 -3.02 24.53 3.07
CA GLN A 133 -3.97 24.80 4.16
C GLN A 133 -4.28 23.54 4.99
N LEU A 134 -3.72 22.39 4.62
CA LEU A 134 -3.95 21.10 5.24
C LEU A 134 -2.79 20.69 6.16
N SER A 135 -3.10 19.94 7.22
CA SER A 135 -2.05 19.20 7.94
C SER A 135 -1.50 18.07 7.10
N GLY A 136 -0.31 17.53 7.44
CA GLY A 136 0.26 16.37 6.76
C GLY A 136 -0.69 15.16 6.77
N GLY A 137 -1.36 14.91 7.90
CA GLY A 137 -2.36 13.84 8.00
C GLY A 137 -3.59 14.08 7.12
N MET A 138 -4.07 15.33 7.00
CA MET A 138 -5.16 15.67 6.07
C MET A 138 -4.73 15.44 4.62
N SER A 139 -3.53 15.88 4.24
CA SER A 139 -2.98 15.68 2.90
C SER A 139 -2.85 14.19 2.55
N GLN A 140 -2.42 13.38 3.51
CA GLN A 140 -2.34 11.93 3.33
C GLN A 140 -3.71 11.30 3.12
N ARG A 141 -4.72 11.72 3.87
CA ARG A 141 -6.10 11.26 3.67
C ARG A 141 -6.63 11.62 2.27
N VAL A 142 -6.34 12.82 1.77
CA VAL A 142 -6.70 13.22 0.40
C VAL A 142 -6.00 12.34 -0.64
N ALA A 143 -4.72 11.99 -0.45
CA ALA A 143 -3.99 11.09 -1.35
C ALA A 143 -4.60 9.67 -1.37
N ILE A 144 -5.03 9.16 -0.22
CA ILE A 144 -5.75 7.88 -0.11
C ILE A 144 -7.08 7.97 -0.85
N ALA A 145 -7.88 9.01 -0.62
CA ALA A 145 -9.17 9.22 -1.28
C ALA A 145 -9.04 9.32 -2.80
N ARG A 146 -8.04 10.06 -3.30
CA ARG A 146 -7.73 10.17 -4.74
C ARG A 146 -7.48 8.79 -5.37
N SER A 147 -6.81 7.92 -4.64
CA SER A 147 -6.47 6.58 -5.13
C SER A 147 -7.62 5.58 -4.97
N LEU A 148 -8.53 5.78 -4.02
CA LEU A 148 -9.70 4.92 -3.79
C LEU A 148 -10.89 5.27 -4.68
N VAL A 149 -11.01 6.52 -5.12
CA VAL A 149 -12.19 7.01 -5.87
C VAL A 149 -12.43 6.26 -7.17
N VAL A 150 -11.37 5.71 -7.80
CA VAL A 150 -11.46 4.89 -9.01
C VAL A 150 -11.86 3.43 -8.72
N GLN A 151 -11.99 3.04 -7.45
CA GLN A 151 -12.29 1.66 -7.05
C GLN A 151 -11.32 0.63 -7.67
N PRO A 152 -10.02 0.72 -7.40
CA PRO A 152 -9.02 -0.10 -8.07
C PRO A 152 -9.16 -1.58 -7.70
N ARG A 153 -8.81 -2.49 -8.62
CA ARG A 153 -8.76 -3.94 -8.34
C ARG A 153 -7.56 -4.31 -7.47
N ILE A 154 -6.45 -3.57 -7.63
CA ILE A 154 -5.22 -3.72 -6.84
C ILE A 154 -4.89 -2.38 -6.18
N PHE A 155 -4.72 -2.40 -4.86
CA PHE A 155 -4.39 -1.22 -4.09
C PHE A 155 -3.01 -1.36 -3.46
N LEU A 156 -2.13 -0.46 -3.83
CA LEU A 156 -0.73 -0.46 -3.43
C LEU A 156 -0.48 0.70 -2.46
N LEU A 157 0.00 0.39 -1.27
CA LEU A 157 0.13 1.35 -0.17
C LEU A 157 1.56 1.32 0.37
N ASP A 158 2.27 2.42 0.26
CA ASP A 158 3.63 2.58 0.80
C ASP A 158 3.59 3.47 2.05
N GLU A 159 3.61 2.85 3.24
CA GLU A 159 3.56 3.51 4.55
C GLU A 159 2.46 4.58 4.68
N PRO A 160 1.19 4.28 4.30
CA PRO A 160 0.16 5.29 4.09
C PRO A 160 -0.31 5.99 5.38
N PHE A 161 -0.01 5.42 6.55
CA PHE A 161 -0.52 5.92 7.83
C PHE A 161 0.55 6.60 8.70
N GLY A 162 1.79 6.71 8.22
CA GLY A 162 2.91 7.25 8.99
C GLY A 162 2.73 8.70 9.47
N ALA A 163 2.02 9.51 8.69
CA ALA A 163 1.76 10.93 9.02
C ALA A 163 0.49 11.15 9.85
N LEU A 164 -0.27 10.09 10.19
CA LEU A 164 -1.54 10.20 10.90
C LEU A 164 -1.36 10.08 12.42
N ASP A 165 -2.13 10.86 13.18
CA ASP A 165 -2.30 10.63 14.61
C ASP A 165 -2.98 9.28 14.88
N ALA A 166 -2.87 8.77 16.11
CA ALA A 166 -3.32 7.43 16.46
C ALA A 166 -4.82 7.19 16.22
N LEU A 167 -5.68 8.17 16.55
CA LEU A 167 -7.11 8.03 16.39
C LEU A 167 -7.51 8.02 14.91
N THR A 168 -7.02 8.97 14.14
CA THR A 168 -7.24 9.07 12.69
C THR A 168 -6.69 7.84 11.98
N ARG A 169 -5.52 7.34 12.38
CA ARG A 169 -4.93 6.11 11.84
C ARG A 169 -5.86 4.91 12.03
N HIS A 170 -6.39 4.71 13.24
CA HIS A 170 -7.33 3.62 13.52
C HIS A 170 -8.61 3.73 12.69
N GLN A 171 -9.16 4.93 12.54
CA GLN A 171 -10.35 5.16 11.71
C GLN A 171 -10.09 4.81 10.26
N MET A 172 -8.98 5.29 9.68
CA MET A 172 -8.61 5.02 8.29
C MET A 172 -8.30 3.53 8.04
N GLN A 173 -7.67 2.84 8.98
CA GLN A 173 -7.43 1.40 8.89
C GLN A 173 -8.73 0.60 8.88
N ASN A 174 -9.68 0.93 9.75
CA ASN A 174 -10.99 0.27 9.78
C ASN A 174 -11.76 0.52 8.47
N GLU A 175 -11.71 1.75 7.96
CA GLU A 175 -12.38 2.10 6.72
C GLU A 175 -11.75 1.40 5.51
N LEU A 176 -10.41 1.29 5.46
CA LEU A 176 -9.71 0.52 4.43
C LEU A 176 -10.15 -0.94 4.44
N LEU A 177 -10.25 -1.58 5.61
CA LEU A 177 -10.73 -2.96 5.73
C LEU A 177 -12.18 -3.10 5.26
N ARG A 178 -13.05 -2.13 5.59
CA ARG A 178 -14.45 -2.11 5.15
C ARG A 178 -14.54 -2.06 3.61
N ILE A 179 -13.82 -1.14 2.99
CA ILE A 179 -13.80 -0.99 1.52
C ILE A 179 -13.23 -2.24 0.87
N GLN A 180 -12.10 -2.73 1.36
CA GLN A 180 -11.42 -3.92 0.85
C GLN A 180 -12.35 -5.14 0.85
N SER A 181 -13.08 -5.36 1.95
CA SER A 181 -14.01 -6.48 2.06
C SER A 181 -15.23 -6.35 1.13
N GLN A 182 -15.75 -5.13 0.93
CA GLN A 182 -16.91 -4.88 0.07
C GLN A 182 -16.57 -5.00 -1.42
N GLN A 183 -15.39 -4.54 -1.82
CA GLN A 183 -14.95 -4.51 -3.22
C GLN A 183 -14.10 -5.71 -3.62
N LYS A 184 -13.77 -6.61 -2.68
CA LYS A 184 -12.80 -7.71 -2.89
C LYS A 184 -11.48 -7.22 -3.49
N MET A 185 -11.06 -6.04 -3.09
CA MET A 185 -9.85 -5.38 -3.57
C MET A 185 -8.61 -6.11 -3.06
N THR A 186 -7.70 -6.47 -3.95
CA THR A 186 -6.41 -7.04 -3.58
C THR A 186 -5.49 -5.92 -3.09
N THR A 187 -4.94 -6.06 -1.88
CA THR A 187 -4.17 -4.98 -1.24
C THR A 187 -2.75 -5.42 -0.93
N VAL A 188 -1.78 -4.65 -1.39
CA VAL A 188 -0.35 -4.78 -1.02
C VAL A 188 0.04 -3.57 -0.18
N PHE A 189 0.33 -3.82 1.07
CA PHE A 189 0.55 -2.82 2.10
C PHE A 189 1.99 -2.89 2.63
N ILE A 190 2.74 -1.83 2.44
CA ILE A 190 4.09 -1.71 2.98
C ILE A 190 4.02 -0.92 4.28
N THR A 191 4.62 -1.47 5.32
CA THR A 191 4.78 -0.78 6.61
C THR A 191 6.02 -1.27 7.33
N HIS A 192 6.55 -0.45 8.22
CA HIS A 192 7.54 -0.85 9.22
C HIS A 192 6.89 -1.16 10.58
N ASP A 193 5.59 -0.91 10.73
CA ASP A 193 4.82 -1.17 11.94
C ASP A 193 4.22 -2.58 11.90
N VAL A 194 4.76 -3.45 12.74
CA VAL A 194 4.30 -4.85 12.86
C VAL A 194 2.85 -4.93 13.34
N GLU A 195 2.41 -3.98 14.18
CA GLU A 195 1.03 -3.95 14.67
C GLU A 195 0.04 -3.67 13.52
N GLU A 196 0.35 -2.72 12.65
CA GLU A 196 -0.44 -2.47 11.45
C GLU A 196 -0.52 -3.73 10.58
N ALA A 197 0.62 -4.37 10.33
CA ALA A 197 0.69 -5.56 9.51
C ALA A 197 -0.20 -6.69 10.03
N VAL A 198 -0.10 -7.06 11.32
CA VAL A 198 -0.90 -8.14 11.89
C VAL A 198 -2.36 -7.75 12.11
N THR A 199 -2.67 -6.46 12.22
CA THR A 199 -4.06 -5.99 12.36
C THR A 199 -4.80 -6.06 11.03
N LEU A 200 -4.13 -5.71 9.92
CA LEU A 200 -4.77 -5.50 8.63
C LEU A 200 -4.65 -6.71 7.68
N ALA A 201 -3.49 -7.37 7.65
CA ALA A 201 -3.18 -8.32 6.60
C ALA A 201 -3.71 -9.74 6.85
N ASP A 202 -3.96 -10.49 5.78
CA ASP A 202 -4.22 -11.94 5.82
C ASP A 202 -2.90 -12.73 5.93
N ARG A 203 -1.83 -12.20 5.33
CA ARG A 203 -0.46 -12.70 5.47
C ARG A 203 0.52 -11.56 5.62
N VAL A 204 1.55 -11.77 6.42
CA VAL A 204 2.67 -10.85 6.57
C VAL A 204 3.90 -11.47 5.92
N VAL A 205 4.46 -10.77 4.94
CA VAL A 205 5.70 -11.14 4.24
C VAL A 205 6.85 -10.38 4.89
N ILE A 206 7.78 -11.10 5.46
CA ILE A 206 8.96 -10.53 6.13
C ILE A 206 10.11 -10.50 5.13
N LEU A 207 10.65 -9.31 4.88
CA LEU A 207 11.83 -9.12 4.03
C LEU A 207 13.09 -8.91 4.86
N LYS A 208 14.14 -9.66 4.53
CA LYS A 208 15.51 -9.38 4.96
C LYS A 208 16.20 -8.43 3.99
N PRO A 209 17.07 -7.53 4.49
CA PRO A 209 17.83 -6.60 3.66
C PRO A 209 19.10 -7.23 3.07
N LYS A 210 19.69 -6.55 2.05
CA LYS A 210 21.05 -6.71 1.51
C LYS A 210 21.39 -8.09 0.92
N PRO A 211 20.76 -8.51 -0.17
CA PRO A 211 19.62 -7.91 -0.86
C PRO A 211 18.29 -8.29 -0.26
N GLY A 212 17.23 -7.53 -0.62
CA GLY A 212 15.86 -7.81 -0.22
C GLY A 212 15.40 -9.17 -0.72
N ARG A 213 15.03 -10.05 0.19
CA ARG A 213 14.50 -11.39 -0.09
C ARG A 213 13.43 -11.76 0.90
N VAL A 214 12.53 -12.63 0.50
CA VAL A 214 11.53 -13.19 1.44
C VAL A 214 12.25 -14.07 2.45
N GLU A 215 12.13 -13.72 3.72
CA GLU A 215 12.62 -14.56 4.82
C GLU A 215 11.54 -15.52 5.26
N GLN A 216 10.37 -15.00 5.51
CA GLN A 216 9.23 -15.80 5.95
C GLN A 216 7.91 -15.15 5.56
N ILE A 217 6.89 -15.97 5.34
CA ILE A 217 5.50 -15.54 5.15
C ILE A 217 4.68 -16.11 6.30
N ILE A 218 4.06 -15.23 7.08
CA ILE A 218 3.28 -15.60 8.26
C ILE A 218 1.80 -15.39 7.97
N PRO A 219 0.95 -16.44 7.98
CA PRO A 219 -0.49 -16.29 7.88
C PRO A 219 -1.07 -15.71 9.16
N VAL A 220 -2.01 -14.78 9.05
CA VAL A 220 -2.72 -14.21 10.18
C VAL A 220 -4.14 -14.78 10.22
N ASN A 221 -4.28 -15.97 10.80
CA ASN A 221 -5.53 -16.74 10.86
C ASN A 221 -6.46 -16.25 11.98
N LEU A 222 -6.62 -14.94 12.13
CA LEU A 222 -7.51 -14.32 13.10
C LEU A 222 -8.68 -13.64 12.39
N PRO A 223 -9.93 -13.82 12.86
CA PRO A 223 -11.09 -13.19 12.24
C PRO A 223 -11.03 -11.66 12.36
N ARG A 224 -11.60 -10.95 11.41
CA ARG A 224 -11.79 -9.49 11.46
C ARG A 224 -13.20 -9.15 11.95
N PRO A 225 -13.38 -8.05 12.71
CA PRO A 225 -12.36 -7.11 13.19
C PRO A 225 -11.46 -7.73 14.28
N ARG A 226 -10.15 -7.53 14.18
CA ARG A 226 -9.19 -8.08 15.14
C ARG A 226 -9.13 -7.23 16.40
N ASN A 227 -9.19 -7.89 17.54
CA ASN A 227 -8.94 -7.23 18.84
C ASN A 227 -7.44 -7.00 19.01
N ARG A 228 -7.02 -5.73 18.98
CA ARG A 228 -5.61 -5.33 19.10
C ARG A 228 -4.97 -5.70 20.44
N SER A 229 -5.80 -5.91 21.48
CA SER A 229 -5.36 -6.31 22.82
C SER A 229 -5.44 -7.81 23.03
N SER A 230 -5.75 -8.62 22.01
CA SER A 230 -5.81 -10.07 22.15
C SER A 230 -4.43 -10.69 22.30
N PHE A 231 -4.35 -11.78 23.06
CA PHE A 231 -3.12 -12.50 23.29
C PHE A 231 -2.55 -13.10 21.99
N GLU A 232 -3.41 -13.61 21.14
CA GLU A 232 -3.05 -14.19 19.84
C GLU A 232 -2.40 -13.16 18.91
N LEU A 233 -2.94 -11.95 18.87
CA LEU A 233 -2.35 -10.87 18.07
C LEU A 233 -0.99 -10.45 18.64
N HIS A 234 -0.88 -10.38 19.96
CA HIS A 234 0.38 -10.09 20.63
C HIS A 234 1.45 -11.16 20.35
N GLN A 235 1.10 -12.44 20.38
CA GLN A 235 2.02 -13.52 20.02
C GLN A 235 2.53 -13.41 18.59
N LEU A 236 1.66 -13.09 17.62
CA LEU A 236 2.06 -12.87 16.22
C LEU A 236 3.01 -11.67 16.07
N LYS A 237 2.74 -10.58 16.78
CA LYS A 237 3.63 -9.39 16.80
C LYS A 237 5.02 -9.79 17.31
N GLU A 238 5.10 -10.47 18.43
CA GLU A 238 6.36 -10.94 19.03
C GLU A 238 7.12 -11.89 18.10
N GLN A 239 6.42 -12.81 17.44
CA GLN A 239 7.02 -13.72 16.47
C GLN A 239 7.67 -12.96 15.31
N ILE A 240 6.92 -12.01 14.69
CA ILE A 240 7.43 -11.21 13.58
C ILE A 240 8.59 -10.34 14.02
N PHE A 241 8.47 -9.73 15.22
CA PHE A 241 9.51 -8.86 15.76
C PHE A 241 10.83 -9.60 15.99
N ARG A 242 10.79 -10.84 16.52
CA ARG A 242 11.98 -11.69 16.68
C ARG A 242 12.66 -11.92 15.33
N ILE A 243 11.93 -12.33 14.31
CA ILE A 243 12.50 -12.59 12.97
C ILE A 243 13.16 -11.33 12.39
N LEU A 244 12.54 -10.15 12.60
CA LEU A 244 13.09 -8.87 12.13
C LEU A 244 14.34 -8.42 12.90
N THR A 245 14.54 -8.90 14.13
CA THR A 245 15.63 -8.47 15.03
C THR A 245 16.77 -9.47 15.13
N GLU A 246 16.58 -10.74 14.77
CA GLU A 246 17.61 -11.79 14.85
C GLU A 246 18.91 -11.45 14.12
N ASP A 247 18.86 -10.65 13.05
CA ASP A 247 20.05 -10.21 12.29
C ASP A 247 20.82 -9.02 12.92
N LYS A 248 20.35 -8.45 14.05
CA LYS A 248 21.04 -7.33 14.71
C LYS A 248 22.04 -7.78 15.79
N ILE A 249 22.14 -9.08 16.03
CA ILE A 249 22.94 -9.66 17.13
C ILE A 249 24.13 -10.49 16.58
N GLY A 250 24.38 -10.46 15.26
CA GLY A 250 25.50 -11.14 14.60
C GLY A 250 26.55 -10.18 14.05
#